data_b2ad377a78d920ed2c6142a758c45787
#
_entry.id   b2ad377a78d920ed2c6142a758c45787
#
_cell.length_a   1.000
_cell.length_b   1.000
_cell.length_c   1.000
_cell.angle_alpha   90.00
_cell.angle_beta   90.00
_cell.angle_gamma   90.00
#
_symmetry.space_group_name_H-M   'P 1'
#
loop_
_entity.id
_entity.type
_entity.pdbx_description
1 polymer ?
#
loop_
_entity_poly.entity_id
_entity_poly.type
_entity_poly.pdbx_seq_one_letter_code
_entity_poly.pdbx_strand_id
1 'polypeptide(L)'
;SFGVVAIAFGYKYRAAVFAPLPGAQLGGIARQTVPYGVALAPAQILFSLSSGICLSFVGNASGENAQGLFAFGYSLAQLVTAIQAGFSTYWGPYVYSHYRDEQERICRVHDVLNLLIFGFFCVLVMFEDIVFVIFPDKRGCLAIFPLLMLAVVFNILCEGTVYGNSIARKPWHDTIGIGLGALSNFGLCALLVPAFGLTGAALALAA
;
A
#
# COMPACT_ATOMS: atom_id res chain seq x y z
N SER A 1 -2.37 -19.60 -1.78
CA SER A 1 -1.69 -19.95 -0.51
C SER A 1 -2.28 -19.24 0.71
N PHE A 2 -2.78 -18.00 0.59
CA PHE A 2 -3.43 -17.28 1.70
C PHE A 2 -4.67 -18.02 2.23
N GLY A 3 -5.46 -18.62 1.35
CA GLY A 3 -6.66 -19.38 1.72
C GLY A 3 -6.37 -20.58 2.63
N VAL A 4 -5.27 -21.30 2.37
CA VAL A 4 -4.90 -22.49 3.18
C VAL A 4 -4.48 -22.07 4.59
N VAL A 5 -3.72 -20.97 4.71
CA VAL A 5 -3.31 -20.42 6.02
C VAL A 5 -4.53 -19.89 6.79
N ALA A 6 -5.44 -19.19 6.13
CA ALA A 6 -6.67 -18.70 6.73
C ALA A 6 -7.58 -19.83 7.21
N ILE A 7 -7.71 -20.92 6.42
CA ILE A 7 -8.48 -22.11 6.79
C ILE A 7 -7.83 -22.83 7.97
N ALA A 8 -6.51 -23.02 7.94
CA ALA A 8 -5.78 -23.68 9.04
C ALA A 8 -5.86 -22.87 10.34
N PHE A 9 -5.77 -21.53 10.25
CA PHE A 9 -5.91 -20.64 11.39
C PHE A 9 -7.36 -20.64 11.93
N GLY A 10 -8.35 -20.55 11.03
CA GLY A 10 -9.77 -20.65 11.39
C GLY A 10 -10.13 -21.98 12.05
N TYR A 11 -9.55 -23.08 11.58
CA TYR A 11 -9.76 -24.39 12.18
C TYR A 11 -9.12 -24.50 13.57
N LYS A 12 -7.87 -24.03 13.72
CA LYS A 12 -7.12 -24.04 15.00
C LYS A 12 -7.78 -23.17 16.07
N TYR A 13 -8.33 -22.03 15.69
CA TYR A 13 -8.95 -21.07 16.61
C TYR A 13 -10.48 -21.04 16.52
N ARG A 14 -11.11 -22.08 15.92
CA ARG A 14 -12.57 -22.14 15.74
C ARG A 14 -13.37 -21.85 17.00
N ALA A 15 -12.92 -22.32 18.15
CA ALA A 15 -13.59 -22.11 19.43
C ALA A 15 -13.59 -20.63 19.86
N ALA A 16 -12.53 -19.88 19.54
CA ALA A 16 -12.45 -18.45 19.83
C ALA A 16 -13.15 -17.60 18.75
N VAL A 17 -13.07 -18.01 17.48
CA VAL A 17 -13.68 -17.29 16.34
C VAL A 17 -15.21 -17.45 16.35
N PHE A 18 -15.71 -18.63 16.72
CA PHE A 18 -17.15 -18.94 16.75
C PHE A 18 -17.73 -18.93 18.16
N ALA A 19 -17.00 -18.40 19.16
CA ALA A 19 -17.55 -18.25 20.50
C ALA A 19 -18.79 -17.33 20.44
N PRO A 20 -19.94 -17.77 20.96
CA PRO A 20 -21.15 -16.94 20.96
C PRO A 20 -20.91 -15.72 21.85
N LEU A 21 -20.77 -14.55 21.22
CA LEU A 21 -20.74 -13.28 21.95
C LEU A 21 -22.17 -12.95 22.43
N PRO A 22 -22.35 -12.50 23.67
CA PRO A 22 -23.64 -12.00 24.13
C PRO A 22 -24.14 -10.90 23.19
N GLY A 23 -25.41 -10.97 22.76
CA GLY A 23 -25.97 -10.04 21.76
C GLY A 23 -25.84 -8.56 22.13
N ALA A 24 -25.84 -8.24 23.44
CA ALA A 24 -25.60 -6.90 23.94
C ALA A 24 -24.16 -6.40 23.67
N GLN A 25 -23.17 -7.27 23.71
CA GLN A 25 -21.77 -6.92 23.38
C GLN A 25 -21.58 -6.74 21.87
N LEU A 26 -22.22 -7.58 21.06
CA LEU A 26 -22.21 -7.44 19.59
C LEU A 26 -22.78 -6.11 19.14
N GLY A 27 -23.92 -5.68 19.71
CA GLY A 27 -24.52 -4.39 19.40
C GLY A 27 -23.62 -3.20 19.76
N GLY A 28 -22.92 -3.26 20.90
CA GLY A 28 -21.97 -2.23 21.34
C GLY A 28 -20.74 -2.16 20.44
N ILE A 29 -20.15 -3.29 20.08
CA ILE A 29 -19.01 -3.39 19.18
C ILE A 29 -19.39 -2.88 17.78
N ALA A 30 -20.50 -3.37 17.23
CA ALA A 30 -20.98 -2.97 15.90
C ALA A 30 -21.24 -1.46 15.85
N ARG A 31 -21.84 -0.86 16.85
CA ARG A 31 -22.13 0.59 16.92
C ARG A 31 -20.86 1.43 16.88
N GLN A 32 -19.73 0.93 17.38
CA GLN A 32 -18.44 1.63 17.35
C GLN A 32 -17.65 1.34 16.08
N THR A 33 -17.68 0.11 15.59
CA THR A 33 -16.82 -0.34 14.48
C THR A 33 -17.41 0.00 13.11
N VAL A 34 -18.74 -0.11 12.95
CA VAL A 34 -19.40 0.14 11.66
C VAL A 34 -19.19 1.58 11.16
N PRO A 35 -19.40 2.65 11.96
CA PRO A 35 -19.16 4.01 11.50
C PRO A 35 -17.70 4.26 11.11
N TYR A 36 -16.77 3.64 11.83
CA TYR A 36 -15.35 3.71 11.52
C TYR A 36 -15.02 3.02 10.18
N GLY A 37 -15.53 1.81 9.98
CA GLY A 37 -15.34 1.07 8.73
C GLY A 37 -15.99 1.76 7.52
N VAL A 38 -17.19 2.30 7.69
CA VAL A 38 -17.89 3.07 6.64
C VAL A 38 -17.11 4.33 6.26
N ALA A 39 -16.48 5.00 7.23
CA ALA A 39 -15.65 6.18 6.94
C ALA A 39 -14.38 5.83 6.16
N LEU A 40 -13.79 4.63 6.35
CA LEU A 40 -12.58 4.18 5.65
C LEU A 40 -12.87 3.51 4.30
N ALA A 41 -14.06 2.94 4.10
CA ALA A 41 -14.40 2.18 2.89
C ALA A 41 -14.19 3.01 1.59
N PRO A 42 -14.60 4.28 1.48
CA PRO A 42 -14.36 5.09 0.29
C PRO A 42 -12.85 5.25 0.00
N ALA A 43 -12.03 5.42 1.02
CA ALA A 43 -10.59 5.54 0.88
C ALA A 43 -9.97 4.29 0.24
N GLN A 44 -10.35 3.11 0.71
CA GLN A 44 -9.85 1.84 0.17
C GLN A 44 -10.28 1.60 -1.28
N ILE A 45 -11.51 1.99 -1.61
CA ILE A 45 -12.01 1.91 -3.00
C ILE A 45 -11.20 2.86 -3.90
N LEU A 46 -11.01 4.11 -3.49
CA LEU A 46 -10.25 5.11 -4.25
C LEU A 46 -8.78 4.69 -4.42
N PHE A 47 -8.16 4.15 -3.38
CA PHE A 47 -6.80 3.63 -3.44
C PHE A 47 -6.67 2.49 -4.45
N SER A 48 -7.58 1.51 -4.41
CA SER A 48 -7.59 0.38 -5.34
C SER A 48 -7.85 0.81 -6.78
N LEU A 49 -8.69 1.82 -6.98
CA LEU A 49 -8.98 2.36 -8.31
C LEU A 49 -7.81 3.17 -8.88
N SER A 50 -7.04 3.84 -8.03
CA SER A 50 -5.94 4.72 -8.46
C SER A 50 -4.89 3.99 -9.29
N SER A 51 -4.41 2.83 -8.86
CA SER A 51 -3.46 2.02 -9.62
C SER A 51 -4.06 1.44 -10.91
N GLY A 52 -5.32 1.03 -10.89
CA GLY A 52 -6.05 0.54 -12.05
C GLY A 52 -6.27 1.63 -13.10
N ILE A 53 -6.51 2.86 -12.67
CA ILE A 53 -6.66 4.03 -13.54
C ILE A 53 -5.36 4.30 -14.31
N CYS A 54 -4.21 4.38 -13.64
CA CYS A 54 -2.92 4.55 -14.30
C CYS A 54 -2.67 3.47 -15.36
N LEU A 55 -2.94 2.22 -15.02
CA LEU A 55 -2.78 1.09 -15.95
C LEU A 55 -3.68 1.22 -17.19
N SER A 56 -4.92 1.68 -17.00
CA SER A 56 -5.88 1.90 -18.09
C SER A 56 -5.44 3.06 -18.99
N PHE A 57 -4.95 4.15 -18.43
CA PHE A 57 -4.43 5.28 -19.20
C PHE A 57 -3.24 4.87 -20.08
N VAL A 58 -2.31 4.08 -19.52
CA VAL A 58 -1.16 3.56 -20.28
C VAL A 58 -1.62 2.65 -21.42
N GLY A 59 -2.55 1.75 -21.16
CA GLY A 59 -3.10 0.86 -22.20
C GLY A 59 -3.75 1.63 -23.34
N ASN A 60 -4.55 2.64 -23.04
CA ASN A 60 -5.25 3.44 -24.03
C ASN A 60 -4.30 4.37 -24.82
N ALA A 61 -3.26 4.92 -24.19
CA ALA A 61 -2.36 5.87 -24.82
C ALA A 61 -1.17 5.22 -25.54
N SER A 62 -0.63 4.13 -24.99
CA SER A 62 0.64 3.51 -25.44
C SER A 62 0.49 2.05 -25.88
N GLY A 63 -0.72 1.49 -25.78
CA GLY A 63 -1.05 0.15 -26.20
C GLY A 63 -0.76 -0.95 -25.17
N GLU A 64 -1.21 -2.17 -25.48
CA GLU A 64 -1.17 -3.32 -24.55
C GLU A 64 0.25 -3.74 -24.13
N ASN A 65 1.23 -3.58 -25.02
CA ASN A 65 2.62 -3.92 -24.69
C ASN A 65 3.19 -2.99 -23.60
N ALA A 66 2.93 -1.70 -23.73
CA ALA A 66 3.32 -0.70 -22.72
C ALA A 66 2.60 -0.93 -21.39
N GLN A 67 1.31 -1.27 -21.45
CA GLN A 67 0.52 -1.66 -20.28
C GLN A 67 1.12 -2.88 -19.58
N GLY A 68 1.53 -3.89 -20.34
CA GLY A 68 2.18 -5.10 -19.81
C GLY A 68 3.52 -4.80 -19.13
N LEU A 69 4.33 -3.89 -19.72
CA LEU A 69 5.59 -3.45 -19.11
C LEU A 69 5.36 -2.70 -17.80
N PHE A 70 4.40 -1.77 -17.79
CA PHE A 70 4.04 -1.02 -16.58
C PHE A 70 3.53 -1.95 -15.46
N ALA A 71 2.62 -2.87 -15.79
CA ALA A 71 2.07 -3.84 -14.84
C ALA A 71 3.16 -4.74 -14.25
N PHE A 72 4.11 -5.17 -15.08
CA PHE A 72 5.24 -5.97 -14.64
C PHE A 72 6.13 -5.21 -13.65
N GLY A 73 6.56 -3.99 -14.01
CA GLY A 73 7.41 -3.17 -13.14
C GLY A 73 6.72 -2.82 -11.83
N TYR A 74 5.44 -2.47 -11.88
CA TYR A 74 4.66 -2.20 -10.68
C TYR A 74 4.50 -3.44 -9.79
N SER A 75 4.28 -4.62 -10.38
CA SER A 75 4.19 -5.87 -9.62
C SER A 75 5.50 -6.22 -8.92
N LEU A 76 6.65 -5.99 -9.57
CA LEU A 76 7.96 -6.16 -8.93
C LEU A 76 8.14 -5.18 -7.76
N ALA A 77 7.79 -3.91 -7.95
CA ALA A 77 7.85 -2.92 -6.89
C ALA A 77 6.96 -3.31 -5.69
N GLN A 78 5.80 -3.86 -5.95
CA GLN A 78 4.86 -4.31 -4.92
C GLN A 78 5.37 -5.49 -4.08
N LEU A 79 6.42 -6.20 -4.47
CA LEU A 79 7.02 -7.24 -3.62
C LEU A 79 7.55 -6.68 -2.29
N VAL A 80 7.96 -5.40 -2.29
CA VAL A 80 8.42 -4.72 -1.07
C VAL A 80 7.29 -4.56 -0.06
N THR A 81 6.06 -4.30 -0.53
CA THR A 81 4.89 -4.18 0.36
C THR A 81 4.55 -5.49 1.06
N ALA A 82 4.87 -6.64 0.47
CA ALA A 82 4.66 -7.93 1.11
C ALA A 82 5.53 -8.12 2.36
N ILE A 83 6.77 -7.62 2.32
CA ILE A 83 7.69 -7.63 3.47
C ILE A 83 7.14 -6.72 4.55
N GLN A 84 6.72 -5.51 4.18
CA GLN A 84 6.15 -4.55 5.11
C GLN A 84 4.84 -5.04 5.73
N ALA A 85 3.95 -5.68 4.97
CA ALA A 85 2.71 -6.24 5.49
C ALA A 85 2.97 -7.30 6.57
N GLY A 86 4.03 -8.12 6.41
CA GLY A 86 4.48 -9.05 7.43
C GLY A 86 4.88 -8.34 8.73
N PHE A 87 5.64 -7.24 8.61
CA PHE A 87 6.03 -6.41 9.75
C PHE A 87 4.83 -5.73 10.40
N SER A 88 3.95 -5.09 9.62
CA SER A 88 2.78 -4.36 10.10
C SER A 88 1.82 -5.24 10.90
N THR A 89 1.73 -6.53 10.56
CA THR A 89 0.91 -7.50 11.29
C THR A 89 1.31 -7.62 12.78
N TYR A 90 2.59 -7.50 13.08
CA TYR A 90 3.11 -7.52 14.45
C TYR A 90 3.18 -6.10 15.05
N TRP A 91 3.58 -5.14 14.24
CA TRP A 91 3.83 -3.76 14.67
C TRP A 91 2.57 -3.01 15.09
N GLY A 92 1.48 -3.17 14.32
CA GLY A 92 0.20 -2.51 14.63
C GLY A 92 -0.30 -2.79 16.04
N PRO A 93 -0.50 -4.05 16.46
CA PRO A 93 -0.90 -4.39 17.83
C PRO A 93 0.06 -3.85 18.90
N TYR A 94 1.37 -3.85 18.63
CA TYR A 94 2.37 -3.31 19.55
C TYR A 94 2.18 -1.81 19.75
N VAL A 95 2.05 -1.03 18.67
CA VAL A 95 1.83 0.43 18.74
C VAL A 95 0.54 0.74 19.50
N TYR A 96 -0.56 0.06 19.20
CA TYR A 96 -1.84 0.29 19.87
C TYR A 96 -1.83 -0.03 21.37
N SER A 97 -0.98 -0.95 21.81
CA SER A 97 -0.87 -1.30 23.24
C SER A 97 0.08 -0.41 24.02
N HIS A 98 1.11 0.18 23.38
CA HIS A 98 2.20 0.89 24.06
C HIS A 98 2.32 2.38 23.70
N TYR A 99 1.40 2.92 22.90
CA TYR A 99 1.50 4.31 22.39
C TYR A 99 1.56 5.39 23.48
N ARG A 100 1.11 5.10 24.71
CA ARG A 100 1.16 6.05 25.84
C ARG A 100 2.48 6.04 26.56
N ASP A 101 3.08 4.87 26.68
CA ASP A 101 4.20 4.65 27.61
C ASP A 101 5.55 4.59 26.89
N GLU A 102 5.57 4.22 25.60
CA GLU A 102 6.80 3.97 24.83
C GLU A 102 6.89 4.81 23.54
N GLN A 103 6.45 6.05 23.55
CA GLN A 103 6.44 6.90 22.34
C GLN A 103 7.82 7.07 21.70
N GLU A 104 8.86 7.32 22.50
CA GLU A 104 10.23 7.46 21.98
C GLU A 104 10.73 6.19 21.28
N ARG A 105 10.39 5.03 21.83
CA ARG A 105 10.75 3.75 21.22
C ARG A 105 10.00 3.52 19.91
N ILE A 106 8.72 3.85 19.87
CA ILE A 106 7.88 3.76 18.66
C ILE A 106 8.43 4.67 17.56
N CYS A 107 8.74 5.94 17.88
CA CYS A 107 9.34 6.87 16.93
C CYS A 107 10.70 6.36 16.42
N ARG A 108 11.58 5.90 17.32
CA ARG A 108 12.89 5.37 16.93
C ARG A 108 12.80 4.15 16.02
N VAL A 109 11.89 3.23 16.30
CA VAL A 109 11.68 2.05 15.44
C VAL A 109 11.13 2.49 14.08
N HIS A 110 10.21 3.44 14.05
CA HIS A 110 9.68 4.00 12.82
C HIS A 110 10.78 4.66 11.98
N ASP A 111 11.67 5.46 12.59
CA ASP A 111 12.79 6.10 11.88
C ASP A 111 13.77 5.07 11.31
N VAL A 112 14.10 4.03 12.10
CA VAL A 112 14.97 2.94 11.64
C VAL A 112 14.32 2.18 10.48
N LEU A 113 13.03 1.91 10.55
CA LEU A 113 12.29 1.27 9.46
C LEU A 113 12.30 2.11 8.17
N ASN A 114 12.05 3.41 8.30
CA ASN A 114 12.09 4.33 7.16
C ASN A 114 13.48 4.34 6.51
N LEU A 115 14.53 4.38 7.33
CA LEU A 115 15.91 4.31 6.85
C LEU A 115 16.20 2.97 6.15
N LEU A 116 15.75 1.84 6.70
CA LEU A 116 15.92 0.52 6.11
C LEU A 116 15.17 0.38 4.78
N ILE A 117 13.93 0.86 4.69
CA ILE A 117 13.11 0.83 3.47
C ILE A 117 13.77 1.69 2.39
N PHE A 118 14.22 2.89 2.74
CA PHE A 118 14.92 3.77 1.80
C PHE A 118 16.28 3.19 1.38
N GLY A 119 17.03 2.61 2.31
CA GLY A 119 18.29 1.90 2.00
C GLY A 119 18.05 0.71 1.07
N PHE A 120 17.01 -0.07 1.32
CA PHE A 120 16.63 -1.19 0.45
C PHE A 120 16.21 -0.71 -0.96
N PHE A 121 15.47 0.39 -1.04
CA PHE A 121 15.17 1.05 -2.31
C PHE A 121 16.44 1.41 -3.08
N CYS A 122 17.40 2.07 -2.45
CA CYS A 122 18.67 2.43 -3.08
C CYS A 122 19.42 1.19 -3.59
N VAL A 123 19.46 0.12 -2.80
CA VAL A 123 20.09 -1.14 -3.20
C VAL A 123 19.37 -1.75 -4.41
N LEU A 124 18.04 -1.81 -4.41
CA LEU A 124 17.29 -2.35 -5.53
C LEU A 124 17.47 -1.56 -6.81
N VAL A 125 17.54 -0.22 -6.73
CA VAL A 125 17.81 0.63 -7.89
C VAL A 125 19.25 0.44 -8.39
N MET A 126 20.23 0.29 -7.49
CA MET A 126 21.63 -0.01 -7.91
C MET A 126 21.77 -1.36 -8.62
N PHE A 127 20.96 -2.33 -8.27
CA PHE A 127 21.01 -3.70 -8.82
C PHE A 127 19.87 -4.02 -9.79
N GLU A 128 19.11 -3.01 -10.24
CA GLU A 128 17.97 -3.23 -11.15
C GLU A 128 18.38 -3.93 -12.45
N ASP A 129 19.57 -3.65 -12.99
CA ASP A 129 20.09 -4.31 -14.19
C ASP A 129 20.13 -5.83 -14.03
N ILE A 130 20.47 -6.35 -12.85
CA ILE A 130 20.51 -7.79 -12.57
C ILE A 130 19.11 -8.40 -12.70
N VAL A 131 18.09 -7.70 -12.19
CA VAL A 131 16.68 -8.15 -12.29
C VAL A 131 16.28 -8.24 -13.77
N PHE A 132 16.64 -7.24 -14.58
CA PHE A 132 16.30 -7.21 -16.01
C PHE A 132 17.21 -8.05 -16.91
N VAL A 133 18.29 -8.61 -16.39
CA VAL A 133 19.03 -9.71 -17.05
C VAL A 133 18.23 -11.01 -16.99
N ILE A 134 17.50 -11.25 -15.89
CA ILE A 134 16.65 -12.44 -15.74
C ILE A 134 15.40 -12.33 -16.65
N PHE A 135 14.90 -11.10 -16.88
CA PHE A 135 13.73 -10.83 -17.69
C PHE A 135 14.05 -9.90 -18.87
N PRO A 136 14.80 -10.39 -19.90
CA PRO A 136 15.29 -9.55 -21.00
C PRO A 136 14.17 -8.92 -21.83
N ASP A 137 13.04 -9.61 -21.99
CA ASP A 137 11.86 -9.12 -22.72
C ASP A 137 11.18 -7.92 -22.02
N LYS A 138 11.50 -7.67 -20.75
CA LYS A 138 10.93 -6.60 -19.94
C LYS A 138 11.88 -5.42 -19.71
N ARG A 139 13.01 -5.38 -20.43
CA ARG A 139 13.99 -4.27 -20.30
C ARG A 139 13.42 -2.89 -20.60
N GLY A 140 12.33 -2.79 -21.37
CA GLY A 140 11.63 -1.52 -21.56
C GLY A 140 11.05 -0.91 -20.28
N CYS A 141 10.96 -1.68 -19.19
CA CYS A 141 10.53 -1.20 -17.88
C CYS A 141 11.68 -0.56 -17.07
N LEU A 142 12.95 -0.79 -17.42
CA LEU A 142 14.11 -0.34 -16.65
C LEU A 142 14.07 1.17 -16.38
N ALA A 143 13.76 1.98 -17.38
CA ALA A 143 13.71 3.44 -17.24
C ALA A 143 12.64 3.96 -16.28
N ILE A 144 11.56 3.21 -16.07
CA ILE A 144 10.45 3.61 -15.20
C ILE A 144 10.46 2.90 -13.84
N PHE A 145 11.26 1.84 -13.71
CA PHE A 145 11.28 1.01 -12.51
C PHE A 145 11.66 1.77 -11.24
N PRO A 146 12.68 2.65 -11.23
CA PRO A 146 12.98 3.47 -10.06
C PRO A 146 11.81 4.35 -9.60
N LEU A 147 11.05 4.91 -10.55
CA LEU A 147 9.87 5.74 -10.24
C LEU A 147 8.73 4.91 -9.65
N LEU A 148 8.50 3.71 -10.20
CA LEU A 148 7.49 2.79 -9.65
C LEU A 148 7.86 2.30 -8.25
N MET A 149 9.15 2.03 -8.02
CA MET A 149 9.67 1.70 -6.70
C MET A 149 9.51 2.86 -5.72
N LEU A 150 9.78 4.09 -6.15
CA LEU A 150 9.63 5.29 -5.33
C LEU A 150 8.19 5.50 -4.90
N ALA A 151 7.22 5.28 -5.81
CA ALA A 151 5.79 5.32 -5.48
C ALA A 151 5.43 4.33 -4.36
N VAL A 152 5.94 3.11 -4.43
CA VAL A 152 5.70 2.08 -3.41
C VAL A 152 6.36 2.46 -2.08
N VAL A 153 7.59 2.98 -2.12
CA VAL A 153 8.29 3.44 -0.91
C VAL A 153 7.53 4.56 -0.21
N PHE A 154 7.04 5.57 -0.95
CA PHE A 154 6.22 6.63 -0.36
C PHE A 154 4.93 6.09 0.25
N ASN A 155 4.27 5.13 -0.39
CA ASN A 155 3.09 4.49 0.17
C ASN A 155 3.40 3.81 1.51
N ILE A 156 4.52 3.08 1.60
CA ILE A 156 4.96 2.43 2.83
C ILE A 156 5.28 3.45 3.94
N LEU A 157 5.94 4.56 3.60
CA LEU A 157 6.23 5.64 4.55
C LEU A 157 4.95 6.27 5.09
N CYS A 158 3.95 6.48 4.22
CA CYS A 158 2.64 6.99 4.62
C CYS A 158 1.90 6.04 5.57
N GLU A 159 1.96 4.73 5.34
CA GLU A 159 1.32 3.74 6.23
C GLU A 159 1.84 3.83 7.68
N GLY A 160 3.12 4.17 7.87
CA GLY A 160 3.69 4.39 9.20
C GLY A 160 3.00 5.50 10.00
N THR A 161 2.44 6.50 9.32
CA THR A 161 1.78 7.66 9.94
C THR A 161 0.30 7.43 10.26
N VAL A 162 -0.34 6.46 9.62
CA VAL A 162 -1.79 6.16 9.79
C VAL A 162 -2.14 5.73 11.22
N TYR A 163 -1.20 5.12 11.94
CA TYR A 163 -1.43 4.71 13.33
C TYR A 163 -1.87 5.87 14.25
N GLY A 164 -1.31 7.07 14.05
CA GLY A 164 -1.69 8.27 14.81
C GLY A 164 -3.16 8.65 14.64
N ASN A 165 -3.66 8.65 13.41
CA ASN A 165 -5.05 8.96 13.08
C ASN A 165 -6.01 7.88 13.63
N SER A 166 -5.60 6.63 13.57
CA SER A 166 -6.36 5.50 14.12
C SER A 166 -6.48 5.58 15.64
N ILE A 167 -5.40 5.92 16.36
CA ILE A 167 -5.40 6.14 17.81
C ILE A 167 -6.29 7.34 18.18
N ALA A 168 -6.22 8.42 17.40
CA ALA A 168 -7.04 9.60 17.58
C ALA A 168 -8.53 9.37 17.21
N ARG A 169 -8.88 8.21 16.66
CA ARG A 169 -10.23 7.87 16.14
C ARG A 169 -10.76 8.88 15.13
N LYS A 170 -9.89 9.40 14.26
CA LYS A 170 -10.23 10.37 13.23
C LYS A 170 -10.01 9.81 11.82
N PRO A 171 -10.75 8.78 11.39
CA PRO A 171 -10.55 8.11 10.09
C PRO A 171 -10.79 9.03 8.89
N TRP A 172 -11.51 10.13 9.07
CA TRP A 172 -11.78 11.10 8.00
C TRP A 172 -10.51 11.76 7.44
N HIS A 173 -9.48 11.96 8.26
CA HIS A 173 -8.21 12.53 7.78
C HIS A 173 -7.54 11.59 6.77
N ASP A 174 -7.55 10.29 7.04
CA ASP A 174 -7.01 9.29 6.11
C ASP A 174 -7.85 9.24 4.82
N THR A 175 -9.18 9.27 4.94
CA THR A 175 -10.09 9.26 3.78
C THR A 175 -9.89 10.49 2.90
N ILE A 176 -9.74 11.68 3.49
CA ILE A 176 -9.48 12.92 2.75
C ILE A 176 -8.10 12.86 2.09
N GLY A 177 -7.06 12.43 2.82
CA GLY A 177 -5.71 12.32 2.28
C GLY A 177 -5.64 11.37 1.09
N ILE A 178 -6.18 10.16 1.23
CA ILE A 178 -6.23 9.17 0.14
C ILE A 178 -7.10 9.67 -1.02
N GLY A 179 -8.21 10.34 -0.73
CA GLY A 179 -9.09 10.93 -1.75
C GLY A 179 -8.40 12.00 -2.58
N LEU A 180 -7.67 12.91 -1.91
CA LEU A 180 -6.87 13.94 -2.59
C LEU A 180 -5.74 13.32 -3.41
N GLY A 181 -5.03 12.32 -2.86
CA GLY A 181 -4.01 11.56 -3.58
C GLY A 181 -4.55 10.88 -4.83
N ALA A 182 -5.70 10.21 -4.74
CA ALA A 182 -6.34 9.56 -5.87
C ALA A 182 -6.79 10.55 -6.95
N LEU A 183 -7.34 11.70 -6.56
CA LEU A 183 -7.72 12.78 -7.50
C LEU A 183 -6.50 13.38 -8.17
N SER A 184 -5.43 13.64 -7.43
CA SER A 184 -4.15 14.13 -7.98
C SER A 184 -3.57 13.13 -8.95
N ASN A 185 -3.54 11.84 -8.59
CA ASN A 185 -3.06 10.77 -9.46
C ASN A 185 -3.87 10.71 -10.78
N PHE A 186 -5.21 10.78 -10.70
CA PHE A 186 -6.07 10.81 -11.88
C PHE A 186 -5.76 12.02 -12.79
N GLY A 187 -5.68 13.22 -12.20
CA GLY A 187 -5.36 14.45 -12.94
C GLY A 187 -3.97 14.39 -13.58
N LEU A 188 -2.96 13.91 -12.84
CA LEU A 188 -1.61 13.75 -13.36
C LEU A 188 -1.53 12.67 -14.45
N CYS A 189 -2.22 11.53 -14.29
CA CYS A 189 -2.31 10.53 -15.34
C CYS A 189 -2.91 11.12 -16.63
N ALA A 190 -4.00 11.88 -16.54
CA ALA A 190 -4.65 12.49 -17.68
C ALA A 190 -3.76 13.51 -18.41
N LEU A 191 -2.88 14.21 -17.68
CA LEU A 191 -1.96 15.21 -18.23
C LEU A 191 -0.65 14.60 -18.71
N LEU A 192 -0.03 13.73 -17.90
CA LEU A 192 1.34 13.26 -18.15
C LEU A 192 1.38 12.03 -19.07
N VAL A 193 0.39 11.15 -19.03
CA VAL A 193 0.43 9.94 -19.86
C VAL A 193 0.38 10.25 -21.35
N PRO A 194 -0.46 11.16 -21.86
CA PRO A 194 -0.45 11.52 -23.28
C PRO A 194 0.87 12.17 -23.74
N ALA A 195 1.57 12.89 -22.82
CA ALA A 195 2.80 13.61 -23.14
C ALA A 195 4.06 12.73 -23.01
N PHE A 196 4.11 11.88 -21.99
CA PHE A 196 5.33 11.14 -21.60
C PHE A 196 5.14 9.60 -21.57
N GLY A 197 3.98 9.10 -21.97
CA GLY A 197 3.70 7.65 -22.01
C GLY A 197 3.89 6.97 -20.66
N LEU A 198 4.67 5.88 -20.64
CA LEU A 198 4.96 5.10 -19.43
C LEU A 198 5.61 5.93 -18.32
N THR A 199 6.55 6.82 -18.68
CA THR A 199 7.23 7.67 -17.69
C THR A 199 6.24 8.62 -17.02
N GLY A 200 5.28 9.16 -17.80
CA GLY A 200 4.21 10.00 -17.28
C GLY A 200 3.33 9.27 -16.27
N ALA A 201 3.00 8.02 -16.53
CA ALA A 201 2.22 7.19 -15.60
C ALA A 201 3.01 6.87 -14.31
N ALA A 202 4.29 6.56 -14.43
CA ALA A 202 5.14 6.29 -13.27
C ALA A 202 5.33 7.53 -12.39
N LEU A 203 5.49 8.72 -12.99
CA LEU A 203 5.53 9.99 -12.29
C LEU A 203 4.21 10.31 -11.60
N ALA A 204 3.09 10.11 -12.28
CA ALA A 204 1.76 10.34 -11.71
C ALA A 204 1.47 9.44 -10.51
N LEU A 205 2.00 8.21 -10.52
CA LEU A 205 1.82 7.26 -9.42
C LEU A 205 2.73 7.60 -8.22
N ALA A 206 3.88 8.23 -8.47
CA ALA A 206 4.85 8.61 -7.43
C ALA A 206 4.53 9.96 -6.75
N ALA A 207 3.65 10.78 -7.35
CA ALA A 207 3.25 12.10 -6.85
C ALA A 207 2.06 12.02 -5.89
#